data_e5bccf2061d7ab997de5346691c9f190
#
_entry.id   e5bccf2061d7ab997de5346691c9f190
#
_cell.length_a   1.000
_cell.length_b   1.000
_cell.length_c   1.000
_cell.angle_alpha   90.00
_cell.angle_beta   90.00
_cell.angle_gamma   90.00
#
_symmetry.space_group_name_H-M   'P 1'
#
loop_
_entity.id
_entity.type
_entity.pdbx_description
1 polymer ?
#
loop_
_entity_poly.entity_id
_entity_poly.type
_entity_poly.pdbx_seq_one_letter_code
_entity_poly.pdbx_strand_id
1 'polypeptide(L)'
;MVEEKKACCSCGCSTKEERKKLNKEEVLRYSDMEIFKGIEKENLNALLYCMKSYVRSYKKGEMIHLEENHEKHVGVVLYGSIHMIKTDVWGKETLLTYMGEGEIFGETFGNSASEDEYVSFLSAAKTEVLFLSFEKAIHVCKNQCGFHFRLIENLFDLVSKKNIQLMEKIEVTSRSSLREKILAYLSLQAQKQKSKYIELGLSRTDMAQFLCTNRSAMTRELSALKEEGVIDFDRNTFILKAQAAL
;
A
#
# COMPACT_ATOMS: atom_id res chain seq x y z
N MET A 1 37.23 -23.77 -13.36
CA MET A 1 36.73 -24.14 -12.02
C MET A 1 36.04 -22.92 -11.45
N VAL A 2 34.74 -22.84 -11.68
CA VAL A 2 33.90 -21.75 -11.18
C VAL A 2 33.31 -22.26 -9.87
N GLU A 3 33.76 -21.69 -8.75
CA GLU A 3 33.19 -21.98 -7.44
C GLU A 3 31.76 -21.41 -7.41
N GLU A 4 30.77 -22.31 -7.40
CA GLU A 4 29.41 -21.99 -7.03
C GLU A 4 29.41 -21.39 -5.63
N LYS A 5 29.15 -20.08 -5.53
CA LYS A 5 28.86 -19.40 -4.25
C LYS A 5 27.61 -20.00 -3.68
N LYS A 6 27.78 -20.90 -2.71
CA LYS A 6 26.72 -21.56 -1.94
C LYS A 6 25.76 -20.53 -1.36
N ALA A 7 24.48 -20.79 -1.56
CA ALA A 7 23.34 -20.05 -1.02
C ALA A 7 23.51 -19.72 0.47
N CYS A 8 23.22 -18.47 0.80
CA CYS A 8 23.15 -17.93 2.14
C CYS A 8 22.07 -18.64 2.98
N CYS A 9 22.40 -18.98 4.20
CA CYS A 9 21.59 -19.38 5.35
C CYS A 9 21.41 -20.84 5.68
N SER A 10 22.27 -21.27 6.61
CA SER A 10 21.96 -22.33 7.59
C SER A 10 21.21 -21.72 8.80
N CYS A 11 19.96 -21.34 8.66
CA CYS A 11 19.09 -21.04 9.80
C CYS A 11 18.04 -22.13 9.90
N GLY A 12 18.24 -23.07 10.82
CA GLY A 12 17.24 -24.06 11.19
C GLY A 12 15.99 -23.35 11.72
N CYS A 13 14.86 -23.54 11.06
CA CYS A 13 13.56 -23.26 11.62
C CYS A 13 12.54 -24.25 11.04
N SER A 14 12.05 -25.13 11.89
CA SER A 14 10.94 -26.02 11.64
C SER A 14 9.69 -25.46 12.30
N THR A 15 8.73 -25.01 11.54
CA THR A 15 7.29 -25.05 11.89
C THR A 15 6.48 -25.21 10.61
N LYS A 16 5.73 -26.30 10.58
CA LYS A 16 4.81 -26.66 9.50
C LYS A 16 3.52 -25.85 9.69
N GLU A 17 3.29 -24.90 8.80
CA GLU A 17 1.96 -24.44 8.42
C GLU A 17 2.03 -24.02 6.95
N GLU A 18 0.95 -24.17 6.21
CA GLU A 18 0.89 -24.03 4.75
C GLU A 18 1.24 -22.60 4.26
N ARG A 19 2.51 -22.24 4.44
CA ARG A 19 3.11 -21.06 3.82
C ARG A 19 3.38 -21.46 2.37
N LYS A 20 2.62 -20.91 1.45
CA LYS A 20 2.88 -21.08 0.02
C LYS A 20 4.26 -20.49 -0.28
N LYS A 21 5.27 -21.36 -0.42
CA LYS A 21 6.58 -20.94 -0.91
C LYS A 21 6.41 -20.50 -2.35
N LEU A 22 6.90 -19.31 -2.66
CA LEU A 22 6.94 -18.81 -4.02
C LEU A 22 7.75 -19.77 -4.90
N ASN A 23 7.17 -20.21 -6.01
CA ASN A 23 7.90 -20.95 -7.02
C ASN A 23 8.71 -19.97 -7.89
N LYS A 24 9.64 -20.49 -8.72
CA LYS A 24 10.51 -19.64 -9.55
C LYS A 24 9.72 -18.75 -10.53
N GLU A 25 8.59 -19.21 -11.05
CA GLU A 25 7.75 -18.45 -11.98
C GLU A 25 7.03 -17.31 -11.27
N GLU A 26 6.52 -17.55 -10.06
CA GLU A 26 5.91 -16.51 -9.22
C GLU A 26 6.93 -15.43 -8.84
N VAL A 27 8.16 -15.82 -8.48
CA VAL A 27 9.23 -14.85 -8.19
C VAL A 27 9.54 -13.98 -9.39
N LEU A 28 9.61 -14.55 -10.60
CA LEU A 28 9.82 -13.78 -11.83
C LEU A 28 8.67 -12.80 -12.10
N ARG A 29 7.44 -13.18 -11.80
CA ARG A 29 6.27 -12.31 -11.94
C ARG A 29 6.36 -11.03 -11.08
N TYR A 30 6.96 -11.14 -9.90
CA TYR A 30 7.08 -10.01 -8.97
C TYR A 30 8.40 -9.25 -9.08
N SER A 31 9.33 -9.70 -9.91
CA SER A 31 10.66 -9.10 -10.06
C SER A 31 10.64 -7.64 -10.51
N ASP A 32 9.58 -7.21 -11.19
CA ASP A 32 9.44 -5.86 -11.73
C ASP A 32 8.79 -4.88 -10.73
N MET A 33 8.43 -5.35 -9.52
CA MET A 33 7.90 -4.48 -8.47
C MET A 33 8.97 -3.53 -7.92
N GLU A 34 8.57 -2.32 -7.55
CA GLU A 34 9.48 -1.28 -7.04
C GLU A 34 10.33 -1.74 -5.85
N ILE A 35 9.77 -2.58 -4.96
CA ILE A 35 10.50 -3.12 -3.81
C ILE A 35 11.72 -3.95 -4.22
N PHE A 36 11.70 -4.55 -5.41
CA PHE A 36 12.79 -5.39 -5.95
C PHE A 36 13.61 -4.69 -7.02
N LYS A 37 13.38 -3.40 -7.24
CA LYS A 37 14.09 -2.62 -8.25
C LYS A 37 15.61 -2.67 -8.05
N GLY A 38 16.34 -3.01 -9.12
CA GLY A 38 17.80 -3.11 -9.09
C GLY A 38 18.35 -4.35 -8.39
N ILE A 39 17.48 -5.34 -8.07
CA ILE A 39 17.89 -6.66 -7.59
C ILE A 39 17.78 -7.63 -8.76
N GLU A 40 18.89 -8.30 -9.06
CA GLU A 40 18.94 -9.29 -10.13
C GLU A 40 18.00 -10.46 -9.85
N LYS A 41 17.33 -10.95 -10.89
CA LYS A 41 16.31 -12.02 -10.79
C LYS A 41 16.88 -13.31 -10.16
N GLU A 42 18.13 -13.60 -10.41
CA GLU A 42 18.87 -14.75 -9.85
C GLU A 42 19.01 -14.65 -8.33
N ASN A 43 19.18 -13.42 -7.81
CA ASN A 43 19.33 -13.13 -6.37
C ASN A 43 18.02 -13.05 -5.63
N LEU A 44 16.88 -12.84 -6.35
CA LEU A 44 15.58 -12.60 -5.74
C LEU A 44 15.08 -13.80 -4.92
N ASN A 45 15.29 -15.02 -5.41
CA ASN A 45 14.93 -16.25 -4.65
C ASN A 45 15.70 -16.34 -3.33
N ALA A 46 17.01 -16.03 -3.36
CA ALA A 46 17.86 -16.07 -2.17
C ALA A 46 17.42 -14.98 -1.17
N LEU A 47 17.08 -13.80 -1.67
CA LEU A 47 16.55 -12.69 -0.86
C LEU A 47 15.24 -13.08 -0.18
N LEU A 48 14.24 -13.55 -0.92
CA LEU A 48 12.94 -13.94 -0.40
C LEU A 48 13.04 -15.07 0.64
N TYR A 49 13.92 -16.03 0.40
CA TYR A 49 14.22 -17.07 1.38
C TYR A 49 14.86 -16.49 2.66
N CYS A 50 15.80 -15.57 2.51
CA CYS A 50 16.45 -14.90 3.66
C CYS A 50 15.45 -14.06 4.47
N MET A 51 14.47 -13.44 3.80
CA MET A 51 13.40 -12.66 4.41
C MET A 51 12.31 -13.53 5.06
N LYS A 52 12.43 -14.88 5.03
CA LYS A 52 11.37 -15.80 5.45
C LYS A 52 10.01 -15.47 4.80
N SER A 53 10.04 -15.07 3.55
CA SER A 53 8.85 -14.58 2.88
C SER A 53 7.84 -15.68 2.59
N TYR A 54 6.55 -15.29 2.59
CA TYR A 54 5.44 -16.14 2.18
C TYR A 54 4.33 -15.29 1.55
N VAL A 55 3.45 -15.92 0.78
CA VAL A 55 2.29 -15.28 0.17
C VAL A 55 1.02 -15.82 0.80
N ARG A 56 0.06 -14.92 1.04
CA ARG A 56 -1.29 -15.26 1.49
C ARG A 56 -2.32 -14.51 0.67
N SER A 57 -3.42 -15.19 0.35
CA SER A 57 -4.56 -14.62 -0.37
C SER A 57 -5.68 -14.29 0.61
N TYR A 58 -6.35 -13.17 0.37
CA TYR A 58 -7.46 -12.67 1.17
C TYR A 58 -8.68 -12.42 0.28
N LYS A 59 -9.87 -12.70 0.82
CA LYS A 59 -11.13 -12.30 0.23
C LYS A 59 -11.43 -10.85 0.62
N LYS A 60 -12.29 -10.20 -0.15
CA LYS A 60 -12.81 -8.88 0.21
C LYS A 60 -13.41 -8.89 1.61
N GLY A 61 -13.01 -7.92 2.43
CA GLY A 61 -13.49 -7.74 3.82
C GLY A 61 -12.71 -8.55 4.86
N GLU A 62 -11.69 -9.32 4.48
CA GLU A 62 -10.86 -10.02 5.46
C GLU A 62 -9.80 -9.10 6.05
N MET A 63 -9.63 -9.22 7.38
CA MET A 63 -8.57 -8.53 8.12
C MET A 63 -7.22 -9.17 7.84
N ILE A 64 -6.20 -8.34 7.73
CA ILE A 64 -4.82 -8.75 7.46
C ILE A 64 -4.00 -8.50 8.71
N HIS A 65 -3.51 -9.57 9.32
CA HIS A 65 -2.66 -9.52 10.51
C HIS A 65 -1.19 -9.53 10.08
N LEU A 66 -0.40 -8.61 10.66
CA LEU A 66 1.03 -8.45 10.37
C LEU A 66 1.93 -9.12 11.41
N GLU A 67 1.36 -9.54 12.52
CA GLU A 67 2.05 -10.32 13.53
C GLU A 67 1.55 -11.77 13.50
N GLU A 68 2.47 -12.70 13.37
CA GLU A 68 2.21 -14.13 13.44
C GLU A 68 3.33 -14.80 14.22
N ASN A 69 2.98 -15.56 15.26
CA ASN A 69 3.94 -16.23 16.15
C ASN A 69 5.01 -15.29 16.73
N HIS A 70 4.64 -14.10 17.16
CA HIS A 70 5.53 -13.03 17.66
C HIS A 70 6.57 -12.53 16.64
N GLU A 71 6.45 -12.90 15.37
CA GLU A 71 7.25 -12.31 14.29
C GLU A 71 6.40 -11.21 13.59
N LYS A 72 6.95 -10.00 13.53
CA LYS A 72 6.34 -8.88 12.82
C LYS A 72 6.72 -8.92 11.33
N HIS A 73 5.77 -8.59 10.48
CA HIS A 73 5.95 -8.62 9.03
C HIS A 73 5.63 -7.28 8.39
N VAL A 74 6.30 -6.98 7.29
CA VAL A 74 5.89 -5.97 6.31
C VAL A 74 5.17 -6.69 5.21
N GLY A 75 4.01 -6.16 4.81
CA GLY A 75 3.24 -6.65 3.67
C GLY A 75 3.55 -5.86 2.40
N VAL A 76 3.57 -6.56 1.27
CA VAL A 76 3.62 -5.98 -0.08
C VAL A 76 2.39 -6.47 -0.83
N VAL A 77 1.61 -5.56 -1.40
CA VAL A 77 0.43 -5.90 -2.19
C VAL A 77 0.88 -6.44 -3.54
N LEU A 78 0.68 -7.74 -3.79
CA LEU A 78 1.02 -8.37 -5.07
C LEU A 78 -0.11 -8.21 -6.09
N TYR A 79 -1.34 -8.24 -5.62
CA TYR A 79 -2.56 -8.09 -6.41
C TYR A 79 -3.69 -7.56 -5.54
N GLY A 80 -4.57 -6.74 -6.12
CA GLY A 80 -5.75 -6.22 -5.43
C GLY A 80 -5.48 -4.91 -4.68
N SER A 81 -6.15 -4.70 -3.56
CA SER A 81 -6.03 -3.46 -2.78
C SER A 81 -6.37 -3.67 -1.31
N ILE A 82 -5.76 -2.84 -0.46
CA ILE A 82 -5.89 -2.87 0.99
C ILE A 82 -6.29 -1.48 1.48
N HIS A 83 -7.18 -1.44 2.45
CA HIS A 83 -7.52 -0.25 3.22
C HIS A 83 -6.78 -0.26 4.56
N MET A 84 -6.10 0.83 4.89
CA MET A 84 -5.62 1.10 6.24
C MET A 84 -6.69 1.89 6.96
N ILE A 85 -7.27 1.29 7.99
CA ILE A 85 -8.38 1.87 8.75
C ILE A 85 -7.99 2.05 10.21
N LYS A 86 -8.62 3.03 10.85
CA LYS A 86 -8.61 3.19 12.29
C LYS A 86 -10.04 3.12 12.78
N THR A 87 -10.27 2.28 13.78
CA THR A 87 -11.56 2.18 14.47
C THR A 87 -11.48 2.96 15.78
N ASP A 88 -12.41 3.88 16.00
CA ASP A 88 -12.51 4.62 17.26
C ASP A 88 -13.22 3.79 18.37
N VAL A 89 -13.26 4.34 19.58
CA VAL A 89 -13.87 3.67 20.74
C VAL A 89 -15.38 3.44 20.61
N TRP A 90 -16.04 4.08 19.66
CA TRP A 90 -17.47 3.90 19.33
C TRP A 90 -17.68 2.94 18.15
N GLY A 91 -16.62 2.31 17.64
CA GLY A 91 -16.69 1.39 16.50
C GLY A 91 -16.78 2.08 15.13
N LYS A 92 -16.56 3.39 15.06
CA LYS A 92 -16.54 4.11 13.79
C LYS A 92 -15.20 3.94 13.08
N GLU A 93 -15.24 3.42 11.87
CA GLU A 93 -14.08 3.24 11.02
C GLU A 93 -13.76 4.53 10.23
N THR A 94 -12.49 4.88 10.21
CA THR A 94 -11.94 5.96 9.39
C THR A 94 -10.90 5.40 8.44
N LEU A 95 -11.10 5.58 7.15
CA LEU A 95 -10.12 5.23 6.12
C LEU A 95 -8.95 6.22 6.18
N LEU A 96 -7.79 5.75 6.61
CA LEU A 96 -6.57 6.57 6.65
C LEU A 96 -5.93 6.68 5.27
N THR A 97 -5.72 5.54 4.63
CA THR A 97 -5.22 5.47 3.25
C THR A 97 -5.60 4.13 2.61
N TYR A 98 -5.39 4.02 1.33
CA TYR A 98 -5.50 2.77 0.59
C TYR A 98 -4.15 2.43 -0.03
N MET A 99 -3.89 1.14 -0.22
CA MET A 99 -2.70 0.63 -0.88
C MET A 99 -3.11 -0.27 -2.04
N GLY A 100 -2.50 -0.03 -3.19
CA GLY A 100 -2.63 -0.83 -4.40
C GLY A 100 -1.44 -1.75 -4.64
N GLU A 101 -1.41 -2.35 -5.82
CA GLU A 101 -0.33 -3.26 -6.23
C GLU A 101 1.05 -2.57 -6.18
N GLY A 102 2.05 -3.27 -5.64
CA GLY A 102 3.41 -2.78 -5.44
C GLY A 102 3.62 -1.93 -4.18
N GLU A 103 2.56 -1.50 -3.51
CA GLU A 103 2.68 -0.69 -2.30
C GLU A 103 2.92 -1.56 -1.05
N ILE A 104 3.62 -0.97 -0.08
CA ILE A 104 3.95 -1.62 1.20
C ILE A 104 3.01 -1.17 2.31
N PHE A 105 2.87 -2.02 3.33
CA PHE A 105 2.15 -1.69 4.56
C PHE A 105 2.73 -2.44 5.76
N GLY A 106 2.45 -1.93 6.97
CA GLY A 106 2.95 -2.54 8.21
C GLY A 106 4.33 -2.06 8.64
N GLU A 107 4.93 -1.12 7.96
CA GLU A 107 6.21 -0.52 8.30
C GLU A 107 6.21 0.17 9.68
N THR A 108 5.04 0.62 10.13
CA THR A 108 4.87 1.28 11.44
C THR A 108 4.89 0.30 12.62
N PHE A 109 4.59 -0.97 12.39
CA PHE A 109 4.51 -1.99 13.45
C PHE A 109 5.87 -2.44 13.98
N GLY A 110 6.93 -2.23 13.20
CA GLY A 110 8.26 -2.70 13.58
C GLY A 110 8.83 -2.05 14.83
N ASN A 111 8.46 -0.81 15.11
CA ASN A 111 9.14 0.04 16.10
C ASN A 111 8.26 0.41 17.31
N SER A 112 6.96 0.07 17.30
CA SER A 112 6.09 0.42 18.41
C SER A 112 6.24 -0.59 19.56
N ALA A 113 6.73 -0.12 20.68
CA ALA A 113 6.66 -0.81 21.97
C ALA A 113 5.24 -0.78 22.57
N SER A 114 4.27 -0.17 21.89
CA SER A 114 2.87 -0.11 22.31
C SER A 114 2.11 -1.32 21.77
N GLU A 115 1.52 -2.08 22.66
CA GLU A 115 0.65 -3.23 22.38
C GLU A 115 -0.66 -2.82 21.66
N ASP A 116 -0.96 -1.53 21.57
CA ASP A 116 -2.14 -1.01 20.90
C ASP A 116 -1.92 -0.96 19.39
N GLU A 117 -2.58 -1.83 18.66
CA GLU A 117 -2.69 -1.77 17.21
C GLU A 117 -3.35 -0.45 16.82
N TYR A 118 -2.54 0.54 16.46
CA TYR A 118 -3.00 1.88 16.14
C TYR A 118 -3.90 1.90 14.89
N VAL A 119 -3.67 0.98 13.97
CA VAL A 119 -4.42 0.84 12.72
C VAL A 119 -4.65 -0.64 12.37
N SER A 120 -5.66 -0.89 11.57
CA SER A 120 -5.98 -2.21 11.03
C SER A 120 -5.90 -2.19 9.51
N PHE A 121 -5.60 -3.34 8.91
CA PHE A 121 -5.55 -3.52 7.47
C PHE A 121 -6.69 -4.44 7.01
N LEU A 122 -7.46 -3.96 6.03
CA LEU A 122 -8.63 -4.65 5.51
C LEU A 122 -8.49 -4.84 4.00
N SER A 123 -8.67 -6.05 3.53
CA SER A 123 -8.69 -6.36 2.10
C SER A 123 -9.91 -5.72 1.43
N ALA A 124 -9.70 -4.76 0.52
CA ALA A 124 -10.77 -4.02 -0.16
C ALA A 124 -11.35 -4.79 -1.37
N ALA A 125 -10.57 -5.73 -1.92
CA ALA A 125 -10.93 -6.62 -3.02
C ALA A 125 -10.35 -8.02 -2.76
N LYS A 126 -10.44 -8.96 -3.70
CA LYS A 126 -9.58 -10.16 -3.66
C LYS A 126 -8.13 -9.70 -3.73
N THR A 127 -7.33 -10.04 -2.75
CA THR A 127 -5.97 -9.50 -2.57
C THR A 127 -4.98 -10.63 -2.33
N GLU A 128 -3.78 -10.48 -2.90
CA GLU A 128 -2.62 -11.33 -2.59
C GLU A 128 -1.53 -10.45 -1.99
N VAL A 129 -0.97 -10.91 -0.88
CA VAL A 129 0.05 -10.20 -0.10
C VAL A 129 1.28 -11.05 0.05
N LEU A 130 2.44 -10.46 -0.25
CA LEU A 130 3.74 -10.99 0.11
C LEU A 130 4.12 -10.44 1.48
N PHE A 131 4.41 -11.33 2.42
CA PHE A 131 4.89 -10.99 3.74
C PHE A 131 6.41 -11.18 3.81
N LEU A 132 7.09 -10.19 4.36
CA LEU A 132 8.52 -10.20 4.64
C LEU A 132 8.74 -10.01 6.14
N SER A 133 9.62 -10.81 6.76
CA SER A 133 9.98 -10.58 8.16
C SER A 133 10.56 -9.19 8.34
N PHE A 134 9.93 -8.37 9.19
CA PHE A 134 10.36 -6.98 9.43
C PHE A 134 11.80 -6.92 9.92
N GLU A 135 12.16 -7.74 10.91
CA GLU A 135 13.51 -7.80 11.49
C GLU A 135 14.56 -8.08 10.40
N LYS A 136 14.28 -9.04 9.51
CA LYS A 136 15.21 -9.39 8.44
C LYS A 136 15.25 -8.38 7.30
N ALA A 137 14.16 -7.65 7.08
CA ALA A 137 14.09 -6.63 6.04
C ALA A 137 14.93 -5.38 6.37
N ILE A 138 15.06 -5.03 7.66
CA ILE A 138 15.81 -3.85 8.10
C ILE A 138 17.25 -4.16 8.54
N HIS A 139 17.63 -5.42 8.71
CA HIS A 139 18.98 -5.83 9.11
C HIS A 139 19.70 -6.55 7.99
N VAL A 140 20.89 -6.08 7.67
CA VAL A 140 21.75 -6.73 6.68
C VAL A 140 22.17 -8.10 7.21
N CYS A 141 22.09 -9.14 6.38
CA CYS A 141 22.51 -10.48 6.77
C CYS A 141 24.02 -10.54 7.06
N LYS A 142 24.45 -11.56 7.80
CA LYS A 142 25.87 -11.75 8.17
C LYS A 142 26.81 -11.78 6.97
N ASN A 143 26.32 -12.13 5.79
CA ASN A 143 27.10 -12.22 4.55
C ASN A 143 27.17 -10.88 3.80
N GLN A 144 26.58 -9.80 4.33
CA GLN A 144 26.59 -8.44 3.74
C GLN A 144 26.23 -8.43 2.25
N CYS A 145 25.19 -9.18 1.86
CA CYS A 145 24.77 -9.31 0.47
C CYS A 145 24.31 -7.96 -0.09
N GLY A 146 24.84 -7.53 -1.24
CA GLY A 146 24.50 -6.25 -1.86
C GLY A 146 22.99 -6.07 -2.16
N PHE A 147 22.29 -7.17 -2.43
CA PHE A 147 20.84 -7.13 -2.66
C PHE A 147 20.01 -6.83 -1.39
N HIS A 148 20.55 -7.06 -0.17
CA HIS A 148 19.91 -6.61 1.07
C HIS A 148 19.95 -5.08 1.21
N PHE A 149 21.10 -4.47 0.91
CA PHE A 149 21.21 -3.02 0.91
C PHE A 149 20.23 -2.41 -0.10
N ARG A 150 20.13 -2.99 -1.30
CA ARG A 150 19.19 -2.52 -2.31
C ARG A 150 17.73 -2.66 -1.84
N LEU A 151 17.38 -3.76 -1.15
CA LEU A 151 16.04 -3.91 -0.56
C LEU A 151 15.74 -2.81 0.48
N ILE A 152 16.71 -2.50 1.35
CA ILE A 152 16.56 -1.44 2.37
C ILE A 152 16.37 -0.07 1.70
N GLU A 153 17.16 0.25 0.67
CA GLU A 153 16.99 1.49 -0.10
C GLU A 153 15.60 1.56 -0.74
N ASN A 154 15.15 0.49 -1.38
CA ASN A 154 13.83 0.44 -1.99
C ASN A 154 12.70 0.55 -0.95
N LEU A 155 12.84 -0.09 0.23
CA LEU A 155 11.89 0.07 1.33
C LEU A 155 11.82 1.51 1.81
N PHE A 156 12.97 2.19 1.96
CA PHE A 156 13.01 3.59 2.34
C PHE A 156 12.30 4.49 1.33
N ASP A 157 12.53 4.26 0.03
CA ASP A 157 11.84 4.98 -1.05
C ASP A 157 10.32 4.78 -0.99
N LEU A 158 9.87 3.55 -0.75
CA LEU A 158 8.43 3.23 -0.63
C LEU A 158 7.80 3.88 0.61
N VAL A 159 8.49 3.87 1.75
CA VAL A 159 8.03 4.59 2.97
C VAL A 159 7.96 6.09 2.71
N SER A 160 8.93 6.66 2.02
CA SER A 160 8.95 8.07 1.66
C SER A 160 7.77 8.45 0.76
N LYS A 161 7.46 7.63 -0.25
CA LYS A 161 6.28 7.81 -1.11
C LYS A 161 4.98 7.75 -0.30
N LYS A 162 4.88 6.82 0.64
CA LYS A 162 3.71 6.70 1.51
C LYS A 162 3.55 7.91 2.43
N ASN A 163 4.65 8.45 2.94
CA ASN A 163 4.61 9.69 3.71
C ASN A 163 4.05 10.86 2.89
N ILE A 164 4.45 10.99 1.62
CA ILE A 164 3.88 11.98 0.70
C ILE A 164 2.38 11.77 0.53
N GLN A 165 1.90 10.53 0.33
CA GLN A 165 0.47 10.24 0.23
C GLN A 165 -0.32 10.65 1.49
N LEU A 166 0.25 10.45 2.68
CA LEU A 166 -0.37 10.89 3.93
C LEU A 166 -0.40 12.42 4.05
N MET A 167 0.66 13.13 3.61
CA MET A 167 0.68 14.60 3.56
C MET A 167 -0.39 15.13 2.60
N GLU A 168 -0.54 14.54 1.43
CA GLU A 168 -1.60 14.88 0.47
C GLU A 168 -3.00 14.64 1.06
N LYS A 169 -3.19 13.56 1.81
CA LYS A 169 -4.44 13.31 2.53
C LYS A 169 -4.72 14.41 3.53
N ILE A 170 -3.74 14.83 4.31
CA ILE A 170 -3.86 15.92 5.28
C ILE A 170 -4.21 17.21 4.54
N GLU A 171 -3.51 17.54 3.46
CA GLU A 171 -3.78 18.73 2.65
C GLU A 171 -5.23 18.79 2.18
N VAL A 172 -5.73 17.69 1.62
CA VAL A 172 -7.11 17.60 1.13
C VAL A 172 -8.12 17.69 2.29
N THR A 173 -7.89 16.95 3.37
CA THR A 173 -8.87 16.85 4.48
C THR A 173 -8.86 18.07 5.41
N SER A 174 -7.81 18.87 5.41
CA SER A 174 -7.71 20.12 6.17
C SER A 174 -8.53 21.28 5.56
N ARG A 175 -9.03 21.15 4.33
CA ARG A 175 -9.88 22.17 3.71
C ARG A 175 -11.18 22.37 4.49
N SER A 176 -11.68 23.61 4.51
CA SER A 176 -12.79 24.01 5.38
C SER A 176 -14.13 23.40 4.95
N SER A 177 -14.40 23.36 3.67
CA SER A 177 -15.67 22.88 3.11
C SER A 177 -15.51 21.57 2.36
N LEU A 178 -16.61 20.81 2.23
CA LEU A 178 -16.64 19.59 1.43
C LEU A 178 -16.32 19.88 -0.04
N ARG A 179 -16.80 21.01 -0.55
CA ARG A 179 -16.52 21.50 -1.90
C ARG A 179 -15.02 21.65 -2.13
N GLU A 180 -14.33 22.35 -1.24
CA GLU A 180 -12.89 22.56 -1.32
C GLU A 180 -12.12 21.23 -1.21
N LYS A 181 -12.55 20.30 -0.35
CA LYS A 181 -11.95 18.97 -0.25
C LYS A 181 -12.05 18.19 -1.56
N ILE A 182 -13.23 18.21 -2.20
CA ILE A 182 -13.45 17.56 -3.49
C ILE A 182 -12.55 18.16 -4.57
N LEU A 183 -12.54 19.50 -4.69
CA LEU A 183 -11.73 20.18 -5.69
C LEU A 183 -10.23 19.99 -5.46
N ALA A 184 -9.75 20.06 -4.22
CA ALA A 184 -8.37 19.78 -3.87
C ALA A 184 -7.97 18.34 -4.24
N TYR A 185 -8.82 17.37 -3.92
CA TYR A 185 -8.57 15.96 -4.26
C TYR A 185 -8.51 15.75 -5.79
N LEU A 186 -9.47 16.28 -6.54
CA LEU A 186 -9.48 16.16 -7.99
C LEU A 186 -8.30 16.90 -8.64
N SER A 187 -7.91 18.08 -8.13
CA SER A 187 -6.74 18.81 -8.60
C SER A 187 -5.46 18.01 -8.40
N LEU A 188 -5.31 17.42 -7.22
CA LEU A 188 -4.17 16.54 -6.90
C LEU A 188 -4.09 15.34 -7.87
N GLN A 189 -5.22 14.68 -8.12
CA GLN A 189 -5.27 13.56 -9.07
C GLN A 189 -4.95 14.00 -10.51
N ALA A 190 -5.43 15.18 -10.92
CA ALA A 190 -5.11 15.77 -12.23
C ALA A 190 -3.60 16.01 -12.40
N GLN A 191 -2.94 16.54 -11.35
CA GLN A 191 -1.49 16.75 -11.35
C GLN A 191 -0.73 15.43 -11.43
N LYS A 192 -1.13 14.41 -10.66
CA LYS A 192 -0.51 13.07 -10.70
C LYS A 192 -0.64 12.41 -12.07
N GLN A 193 -1.82 12.50 -12.69
CA GLN A 193 -2.10 11.91 -14.00
C GLN A 193 -1.66 12.82 -15.14
N LYS A 194 -1.17 14.04 -14.87
CA LYS A 194 -0.81 15.07 -15.86
C LYS A 194 -1.91 15.27 -16.90
N SER A 195 -3.15 15.23 -16.47
CA SER A 195 -4.34 15.27 -17.32
C SER A 195 -5.50 15.93 -16.61
N LYS A 196 -6.31 16.69 -17.37
CA LYS A 196 -7.62 17.16 -16.91
C LYS A 196 -8.69 16.07 -16.89
N TYR A 197 -8.43 14.95 -17.55
CA TYR A 197 -9.24 13.73 -17.52
C TYR A 197 -8.67 12.82 -16.45
N ILE A 198 -9.43 12.62 -15.38
CA ILE A 198 -8.98 11.95 -14.17
C ILE A 198 -9.73 10.64 -14.02
N GLU A 199 -9.02 9.53 -13.94
CA GLU A 199 -9.60 8.25 -13.58
C GLU A 199 -9.30 7.94 -12.13
N LEU A 200 -10.35 7.72 -11.32
CA LEU A 200 -10.20 7.42 -9.90
C LEU A 200 -10.26 5.91 -9.66
N GLY A 201 -9.23 5.37 -9.00
CA GLY A 201 -9.21 3.97 -8.54
C GLY A 201 -10.14 3.70 -7.35
N LEU A 202 -10.63 4.74 -6.66
CA LEU A 202 -11.53 4.62 -5.52
C LEU A 202 -12.99 4.52 -5.95
N SER A 203 -13.77 3.67 -5.26
CA SER A 203 -15.22 3.71 -5.36
C SER A 203 -15.76 5.01 -4.76
N ARG A 204 -17.02 5.37 -5.07
CA ARG A 204 -17.68 6.55 -4.48
C ARG A 204 -17.77 6.47 -2.95
N THR A 205 -17.90 5.28 -2.40
CA THR A 205 -17.92 5.07 -0.96
C THR A 205 -16.54 5.32 -0.36
N ASP A 206 -15.51 4.76 -0.97
CA ASP A 206 -14.12 4.92 -0.50
C ASP A 206 -13.65 6.37 -0.65
N MET A 207 -14.04 7.05 -1.74
CA MET A 207 -13.78 8.48 -1.91
C MET A 207 -14.43 9.31 -0.80
N ALA A 208 -15.68 9.03 -0.44
CA ALA A 208 -16.35 9.73 0.64
C ALA A 208 -15.66 9.49 1.99
N GLN A 209 -15.26 8.26 2.28
CA GLN A 209 -14.48 7.93 3.48
C GLN A 209 -13.11 8.63 3.46
N PHE A 210 -12.44 8.66 2.30
CA PHE A 210 -11.17 9.37 2.15
C PHE A 210 -11.30 10.86 2.45
N LEU A 211 -12.39 11.50 2.02
CA LEU A 211 -12.69 12.92 2.26
C LEU A 211 -13.29 13.19 3.66
N CYS A 212 -13.41 12.16 4.50
CA CYS A 212 -14.04 12.24 5.83
C CYS A 212 -15.46 12.81 5.77
N THR A 213 -16.27 12.33 4.82
CA THR A 213 -17.66 12.75 4.62
C THR A 213 -18.59 11.56 4.34
N ASN A 214 -19.90 11.77 4.36
CA ASN A 214 -20.83 10.74 3.93
C ASN A 214 -21.06 10.79 2.41
N ARG A 215 -21.34 9.60 1.83
CA ARG A 215 -21.53 9.44 0.38
C ARG A 215 -22.63 10.32 -0.19
N SER A 216 -23.73 10.51 0.56
CA SER A 216 -24.88 11.31 0.07
C SER A 216 -24.54 12.80 0.02
N ALA A 217 -23.82 13.34 1.01
CA ALA A 217 -23.37 14.74 0.96
C ALA A 217 -22.38 14.95 -0.19
N MET A 218 -21.40 14.04 -0.35
CA MET A 218 -20.45 14.11 -1.46
C MET A 218 -21.15 14.06 -2.82
N THR A 219 -22.14 13.16 -2.98
CA THR A 219 -22.87 13.04 -4.26
C THR A 219 -23.63 14.33 -4.60
N ARG A 220 -24.29 14.95 -3.61
CA ARG A 220 -24.98 16.24 -3.80
C ARG A 220 -24.00 17.34 -4.23
N GLU A 221 -22.85 17.43 -3.57
CA GLU A 221 -21.85 18.45 -3.89
C GLU A 221 -21.23 18.23 -5.28
N LEU A 222 -20.97 16.98 -5.66
CA LEU A 222 -20.49 16.65 -7.00
C LEU A 222 -21.51 17.04 -8.09
N SER A 223 -22.82 16.82 -7.83
CA SER A 223 -23.89 17.24 -8.75
C SER A 223 -23.94 18.77 -8.89
N ALA A 224 -23.85 19.50 -7.79
CA ALA A 224 -23.80 20.96 -7.81
C ALA A 224 -22.59 21.48 -8.61
N LEU A 225 -21.39 20.93 -8.38
CA LEU A 225 -20.19 21.28 -9.14
C LEU A 225 -20.32 20.99 -10.65
N LYS A 226 -21.06 19.94 -11.01
CA LYS A 226 -21.36 19.61 -12.41
C LYS A 226 -22.34 20.59 -13.02
N GLU A 227 -23.42 20.92 -12.32
CA GLU A 227 -24.44 21.91 -12.76
C GLU A 227 -23.83 23.30 -12.96
N GLU A 228 -22.91 23.69 -12.07
CA GLU A 228 -22.16 24.94 -12.18
C GLU A 228 -21.09 24.91 -13.29
N GLY A 229 -20.85 23.77 -13.92
CA GLY A 229 -19.86 23.61 -14.97
C GLY A 229 -18.40 23.63 -14.53
N VAL A 230 -18.13 23.47 -13.24
CA VAL A 230 -16.75 23.41 -12.67
C VAL A 230 -16.09 22.08 -12.99
N ILE A 231 -16.86 21.00 -12.90
CA ILE A 231 -16.40 19.64 -13.24
C ILE A 231 -17.42 18.97 -14.17
N ASP A 232 -16.99 17.89 -14.80
CA ASP A 232 -17.90 16.90 -15.38
C ASP A 232 -17.45 15.51 -14.95
N PHE A 233 -18.37 14.54 -14.92
CA PHE A 233 -18.01 13.19 -14.57
C PHE A 233 -18.98 12.16 -15.12
N ASP A 234 -18.44 11.00 -15.43
CA ASP A 234 -19.17 9.74 -15.62
C ASP A 234 -18.53 8.65 -14.76
N ARG A 235 -19.33 8.05 -13.88
CA ARG A 235 -18.86 7.05 -12.90
C ARG A 235 -17.59 7.52 -12.15
N ASN A 236 -16.45 6.92 -12.39
CA ASN A 236 -15.16 7.22 -11.73
C ASN A 236 -14.23 8.09 -12.59
N THR A 237 -14.67 8.50 -13.78
CA THR A 237 -13.92 9.41 -14.64
C THR A 237 -14.42 10.84 -14.43
N PHE A 238 -13.50 11.77 -14.19
CA PHE A 238 -13.77 13.19 -13.95
C PHE A 238 -13.06 14.06 -14.97
N ILE A 239 -13.64 15.22 -15.23
CA ILE A 239 -13.06 16.25 -16.10
C ILE A 239 -13.07 17.55 -15.33
N LEU A 240 -11.88 18.16 -15.14
CA LEU A 240 -11.79 19.54 -14.65
C LEU A 240 -12.01 20.51 -15.80
N LYS A 241 -13.02 21.39 -15.68
CA LYS A 241 -13.28 22.44 -16.66
C LYS A 241 -12.47 23.69 -16.31
N ALA A 242 -12.00 24.41 -17.33
CA ALA A 242 -10.96 25.44 -17.25
C ALA A 242 -11.27 26.69 -16.39
N GLN A 243 -12.42 26.78 -15.74
CA GLN A 243 -12.76 27.86 -14.81
C GLN A 243 -12.38 27.58 -13.36
N ALA A 244 -11.80 26.43 -13.06
CA ALA A 244 -11.30 26.07 -11.73
C ALA A 244 -9.81 26.43 -11.57
N ALA A 245 -9.35 27.52 -12.15
CA ALA A 245 -8.06 28.09 -11.78
C ALA A 245 -8.22 28.82 -10.45
N LEU A 246 -7.73 28.19 -9.39
CA LEU A 246 -7.47 28.80 -8.08
C LEU A 246 -6.26 29.68 -8.15
#